data_efb3acda7dfd711772caa84dc2ce1610
#
_entry.id   efb3acda7dfd711772caa84dc2ce1610
#
_cell.length_a   1.000
_cell.length_b   1.000
_cell.length_c   1.000
_cell.angle_alpha   90.00
_cell.angle_beta   90.00
_cell.angle_gamma   90.00
#
_symmetry.space_group_name_H-M   'P 1'
#
loop_
_entity.id
_entity.type
_entity.pdbx_description
1 polymer ?
#
loop_
_entity_poly.entity_id
_entity_poly.type
_entity_poly.pdbx_seq_one_letter_code
_entity_poly.pdbx_strand_id
1 'polypeptide(L)'
;HYIAADLIERGVQPHKAYEHIYGSMTAGQVQLLGLVLGTLERSDDGSIAWLKITQAMYDATGTTTEDVDGFIDYARSVDGVKAVALIGELPDGRIKVSFRSRHEDITVDGLAAAFGGGGHRYAAGCVLEPPIADAERRVLAGLKDLVSNAPSDE
;
A
#
# COMPACT_ATOMS: atom_id res chain seq x y z
N HIS A 1 15.40 5.15 -21.13
CA HIS A 1 15.11 5.99 -22.32
C HIS A 1 15.19 5.20 -23.62
N TYR A 2 16.20 4.33 -23.86
CA TYR A 2 16.34 3.56 -25.12
C TYR A 2 15.15 2.62 -25.36
N ILE A 3 14.61 1.94 -24.34
CA ILE A 3 13.45 1.05 -24.46
C ILE A 3 12.19 1.84 -24.87
N ALA A 4 11.98 3.02 -24.30
CA ALA A 4 10.85 3.87 -24.65
C ALA A 4 10.94 4.38 -26.09
N ALA A 5 12.13 4.76 -26.56
CA ALA A 5 12.38 5.17 -27.94
C ALA A 5 12.09 4.03 -28.93
N ASP A 6 12.62 2.83 -28.68
CA ASP A 6 12.37 1.63 -29.51
C ASP A 6 10.88 1.28 -29.59
N LEU A 7 10.15 1.38 -28.45
CA LEU A 7 8.71 1.15 -28.44
C LEU A 7 7.93 2.18 -29.26
N ILE A 8 8.32 3.45 -29.20
CA ILE A 8 7.70 4.53 -30.00
C ILE A 8 8.00 4.31 -31.50
N GLU A 9 9.23 3.98 -31.86
CA GLU A 9 9.60 3.65 -33.24
C GLU A 9 8.82 2.45 -33.80
N ARG A 10 8.47 1.48 -32.93
CA ARG A 10 7.61 0.33 -33.27
C ARG A 10 6.12 0.67 -33.28
N GLY A 11 5.74 1.92 -33.10
CA GLY A 11 4.37 2.40 -33.22
C GLY A 11 3.56 2.46 -31.92
N VAL A 12 4.19 2.25 -30.75
CA VAL A 12 3.52 2.48 -29.47
C VAL A 12 3.20 3.97 -29.33
N GLN A 13 1.95 4.27 -29.11
CA GLN A 13 1.47 5.64 -28.87
C GLN A 13 1.51 5.92 -27.36
N PRO A 14 2.38 6.83 -26.88
CA PRO A 14 2.57 7.05 -25.44
C PRO A 14 1.28 7.39 -24.68
N HIS A 15 0.40 8.21 -25.27
CA HIS A 15 -0.87 8.58 -24.64
C HIS A 15 -1.81 7.38 -24.49
N LYS A 16 -1.89 6.48 -25.47
CA LYS A 16 -2.71 5.27 -25.37
C LYS A 16 -2.13 4.29 -24.34
N ALA A 17 -0.80 4.15 -24.28
CA ALA A 17 -0.14 3.35 -23.27
C ALA A 17 -0.43 3.91 -21.86
N TYR A 18 -0.34 5.23 -21.69
CA TYR A 18 -0.68 5.90 -20.45
C TYR A 18 -2.16 5.68 -20.05
N GLU A 19 -3.09 5.88 -20.97
CA GLU A 19 -4.52 5.61 -20.74
C GLU A 19 -4.78 4.16 -20.35
N HIS A 20 -4.11 3.19 -21.00
CA HIS A 20 -4.24 1.78 -20.67
C HIS A 20 -3.71 1.41 -19.28
N ILE A 21 -2.63 2.07 -18.85
CA ILE A 21 -1.96 1.77 -17.56
C ILE A 21 -2.63 2.53 -16.41
N TYR A 22 -3.04 3.80 -16.64
CA TYR A 22 -3.45 4.71 -15.58
C TYR A 22 -4.88 5.26 -15.73
N GLY A 23 -5.50 5.10 -16.90
CA GLY A 23 -6.77 5.73 -17.25
C GLY A 23 -8.02 4.88 -17.08
N SER A 24 -7.94 3.72 -16.44
CA SER A 24 -9.01 2.71 -16.45
C SER A 24 -9.70 2.45 -15.10
N MET A 25 -9.65 3.39 -14.16
CA MET A 25 -10.39 3.25 -12.90
C MET A 25 -11.91 3.38 -13.14
N THR A 26 -12.67 2.46 -12.56
CA THR A 26 -14.14 2.58 -12.53
C THR A 26 -14.57 3.68 -11.55
N ALA A 27 -15.81 4.15 -11.67
CA ALA A 27 -16.36 5.13 -10.72
C ALA A 27 -16.34 4.59 -9.27
N GLY A 28 -16.61 3.29 -9.07
CA GLY A 28 -16.52 2.63 -7.77
C GLY A 28 -15.11 2.64 -7.20
N GLN A 29 -14.09 2.36 -8.02
CA GLN A 29 -12.69 2.42 -7.60
C GLN A 29 -12.27 3.83 -7.18
N VAL A 30 -12.70 4.88 -7.90
CA VAL A 30 -12.41 6.27 -7.54
C VAL A 30 -13.10 6.65 -6.23
N GLN A 31 -14.34 6.19 -6.03
CA GLN A 31 -15.07 6.42 -4.77
C GLN A 31 -14.39 5.67 -3.60
N LEU A 32 -14.01 4.40 -3.80
CA LEU A 32 -13.29 3.63 -2.80
C LEU A 32 -11.95 4.32 -2.44
N LEU A 33 -11.19 4.74 -3.44
CA LEU A 33 -9.94 5.49 -3.21
C LEU A 33 -10.17 6.73 -2.33
N GLY A 34 -11.22 7.51 -2.61
CA GLY A 34 -11.58 8.66 -1.79
C GLY A 34 -11.86 8.30 -0.33
N LEU A 35 -12.61 7.22 -0.09
CA LEU A 35 -12.90 6.71 1.26
C LEU A 35 -11.62 6.25 1.97
N VAL A 36 -10.78 5.50 1.27
CA VAL A 36 -9.52 4.95 1.82
C VAL A 36 -8.53 6.06 2.15
N LEU A 37 -8.36 7.05 1.28
CA LEU A 37 -7.50 8.21 1.56
C LEU A 37 -7.99 9.03 2.75
N GLY A 38 -9.29 9.05 3.01
CA GLY A 38 -9.87 9.66 4.21
C GLY A 38 -9.46 8.99 5.52
N THR A 39 -8.91 7.75 5.47
CA THR A 39 -8.40 7.04 6.66
C THR A 39 -6.91 7.24 6.89
N LEU A 40 -6.24 8.09 6.11
CA LEU A 40 -4.80 8.28 6.23
C LEU A 40 -4.43 8.77 7.62
N GLU A 41 -3.61 8.00 8.28
CA GLU A 41 -2.99 8.35 9.57
C GLU A 41 -1.46 8.28 9.46
N ARG A 42 -0.77 8.98 10.38
CA ARG A 42 0.68 9.02 10.45
C ARG A 42 1.17 8.85 11.88
N SER A 43 2.38 8.32 12.06
CA SER A 43 3.09 8.36 13.33
C SER A 43 3.43 9.82 13.73
N ASP A 44 3.67 10.04 15.02
CA ASP A 44 3.96 11.38 15.58
C ASP A 44 5.17 12.03 14.92
N ASP A 45 6.19 11.25 14.56
CA ASP A 45 7.40 11.68 13.83
C ASP A 45 7.19 11.78 12.31
N GLY A 46 6.03 11.35 11.82
CA GLY A 46 5.67 11.35 10.41
C GLY A 46 6.37 10.32 9.53
N SER A 47 7.20 9.44 10.09
CA SER A 47 7.99 8.46 9.33
C SER A 47 7.19 7.25 8.84
N ILE A 48 6.06 6.95 9.48
CA ILE A 48 5.16 5.85 9.14
C ILE A 48 3.79 6.42 8.77
N ALA A 49 3.19 5.90 7.71
CA ALA A 49 1.80 6.19 7.36
C ALA A 49 1.01 4.89 7.18
N TRP A 50 -0.29 4.95 7.41
CA TRP A 50 -1.15 3.81 7.12
C TRP A 50 -2.53 4.22 6.66
N LEU A 51 -3.15 3.30 5.95
CA LEU A 51 -4.51 3.39 5.42
C LEU A 51 -5.31 2.18 5.86
N LYS A 52 -6.61 2.34 6.00
CA LYS A 52 -7.54 1.26 6.35
C LYS A 52 -8.62 1.11 5.30
N ILE A 53 -9.02 -0.15 5.04
CA ILE A 53 -10.17 -0.48 4.20
C ILE A 53 -11.05 -1.43 4.97
N THR A 54 -12.32 -1.10 5.10
CA THR A 54 -13.33 -1.97 5.72
C THR A 54 -14.23 -2.61 4.68
N GLN A 55 -14.87 -3.74 5.04
CA GLN A 55 -15.86 -4.38 4.17
C GLN A 55 -16.98 -3.40 3.79
N ALA A 56 -17.41 -2.54 4.72
CA ALA A 56 -18.41 -1.53 4.46
C ALA A 56 -18.02 -0.53 3.34
N MET A 57 -16.74 -0.23 3.16
CA MET A 57 -16.27 0.62 2.06
C MET A 57 -16.39 -0.09 0.72
N TYR A 58 -16.05 -1.38 0.64
CA TYR A 58 -16.26 -2.19 -0.57
C TYR A 58 -17.75 -2.27 -0.92
N ASP A 59 -18.60 -2.56 0.06
CA ASP A 59 -20.04 -2.66 -0.14
C ASP A 59 -20.65 -1.34 -0.62
N ALA A 60 -20.23 -0.21 -0.03
CA ALA A 60 -20.72 1.12 -0.40
C ALA A 60 -20.35 1.56 -1.82
N THR A 61 -19.25 1.04 -2.36
CA THR A 61 -18.73 1.42 -3.68
C THR A 61 -18.94 0.36 -4.76
N GLY A 62 -19.45 -0.82 -4.38
CA GLY A 62 -19.64 -1.94 -5.29
C GLY A 62 -18.31 -2.50 -5.82
N THR A 63 -17.27 -2.43 -5.01
CA THR A 63 -15.91 -2.85 -5.34
C THR A 63 -15.48 -4.07 -4.54
N THR A 64 -14.31 -4.60 -4.84
CA THR A 64 -13.74 -5.79 -4.22
C THR A 64 -12.30 -5.56 -3.79
N THR A 65 -11.68 -6.56 -3.16
CA THR A 65 -10.26 -6.53 -2.79
C THR A 65 -9.30 -6.50 -3.99
N GLU A 66 -9.79 -6.73 -5.21
CA GLU A 66 -9.00 -6.62 -6.44
C GLU A 66 -8.88 -5.16 -6.92
N ASP A 67 -9.77 -4.29 -6.47
CA ASP A 67 -9.88 -2.90 -6.90
C ASP A 67 -8.95 -1.91 -6.16
N VAL A 68 -8.08 -2.41 -5.29
CA VAL A 68 -7.25 -1.58 -4.39
C VAL A 68 -5.80 -1.44 -4.84
N ASP A 69 -5.47 -1.93 -6.03
CA ASP A 69 -4.09 -1.87 -6.52
C ASP A 69 -3.62 -0.40 -6.66
N GLY A 70 -2.40 -0.15 -6.21
CA GLY A 70 -1.81 1.19 -6.21
C GLY A 70 -2.27 2.14 -5.08
N PHE A 71 -3.30 1.83 -4.30
CA PHE A 71 -3.81 2.74 -3.26
C PHE A 71 -2.76 3.04 -2.17
N ILE A 72 -1.95 2.06 -1.81
CA ILE A 72 -0.88 2.22 -0.83
C ILE A 72 0.19 3.23 -1.29
N ASP A 73 0.36 3.44 -2.58
CA ASP A 73 1.36 4.34 -3.14
C ASP A 73 1.04 5.80 -2.87
N TYR A 74 -0.23 6.16 -2.68
CA TYR A 74 -0.62 7.51 -2.24
C TYR A 74 -0.08 7.81 -0.83
N ALA A 75 -0.22 6.89 0.12
CA ALA A 75 0.36 7.07 1.46
C ALA A 75 1.89 7.07 1.42
N ARG A 76 2.49 6.24 0.55
CA ARG A 76 3.93 6.20 0.34
C ARG A 76 4.49 7.51 -0.27
N SER A 77 3.67 8.25 -1.01
CA SER A 77 4.08 9.51 -1.64
C SER A 77 4.12 10.70 -0.67
N VAL A 78 3.58 10.55 0.54
CA VAL A 78 3.57 11.61 1.56
C VAL A 78 5.00 11.93 1.98
N ASP A 79 5.30 13.22 2.08
CA ASP A 79 6.65 13.66 2.44
C ASP A 79 7.04 13.22 3.86
N GLY A 80 8.30 12.83 4.03
CA GLY A 80 8.85 12.32 5.29
C GLY A 80 8.49 10.86 5.61
N VAL A 81 7.57 10.23 4.86
CA VAL A 81 7.18 8.83 5.09
C VAL A 81 8.24 7.89 4.56
N LYS A 82 8.73 6.99 5.42
CA LYS A 82 9.73 5.95 5.13
C LYS A 82 9.10 4.58 4.90
N ALA A 83 8.04 4.25 5.67
CA ALA A 83 7.32 2.98 5.55
C ALA A 83 5.81 3.17 5.65
N VAL A 84 5.05 2.33 4.96
CA VAL A 84 3.58 2.40 4.93
C VAL A 84 2.94 1.04 5.07
N ALA A 85 1.72 1.01 5.63
CA ALA A 85 0.84 -0.14 5.62
C ALA A 85 -0.53 0.21 5.02
N LEU A 86 -1.11 -0.73 4.27
CA LEU A 86 -2.52 -0.75 3.91
C LEU A 86 -3.15 -1.96 4.59
N ILE A 87 -4.11 -1.72 5.47
CA ILE A 87 -4.75 -2.72 6.35
C ILE A 87 -6.19 -2.85 5.90
N GLY A 88 -6.55 -3.98 5.30
CA GLY A 88 -7.86 -4.19 4.69
C GLY A 88 -8.57 -5.45 5.16
N GLU A 89 -9.87 -5.35 5.42
CA GLU A 89 -10.72 -6.49 5.68
C GLU A 89 -10.90 -7.32 4.42
N LEU A 90 -10.82 -8.64 4.56
CA LEU A 90 -11.14 -9.61 3.51
C LEU A 90 -12.59 -10.09 3.67
N PRO A 91 -13.23 -10.61 2.59
CA PRO A 91 -14.60 -11.11 2.67
C PRO A 91 -14.83 -12.23 3.67
N ASP A 92 -13.79 -12.96 4.05
CA ASP A 92 -13.83 -14.02 5.06
C ASP A 92 -13.58 -13.50 6.50
N GLY A 93 -13.48 -12.18 6.68
CA GLY A 93 -13.28 -11.51 7.96
C GLY A 93 -11.81 -11.39 8.39
N ARG A 94 -10.87 -12.04 7.70
CA ARG A 94 -9.44 -11.87 7.96
C ARG A 94 -8.94 -10.50 7.49
N ILE A 95 -7.75 -10.13 7.93
CA ILE A 95 -7.16 -8.81 7.66
C ILE A 95 -5.93 -8.99 6.78
N LYS A 96 -6.01 -8.50 5.55
CA LYS A 96 -4.85 -8.40 4.64
C LYS A 96 -4.07 -7.15 4.96
N VAL A 97 -2.76 -7.31 5.12
CA VAL A 97 -1.84 -6.18 5.32
C VAL A 97 -0.84 -6.16 4.17
N SER A 98 -0.75 -5.03 3.52
CA SER A 98 0.29 -4.76 2.53
C SER A 98 1.27 -3.74 3.09
N PHE A 99 2.56 -4.00 2.92
CA PHE A 99 3.64 -3.11 3.34
C PHE A 99 4.39 -2.57 2.14
N ARG A 100 4.82 -1.29 2.22
CA ARG A 100 5.78 -0.71 1.28
C ARG A 100 6.81 0.08 2.06
N SER A 101 8.03 0.11 1.53
CA SER A 101 9.09 1.00 2.00
C SER A 101 9.58 1.88 0.86
N ARG A 102 10.05 3.06 1.23
CA ARG A 102 10.69 4.03 0.34
C ARG A 102 12.20 4.15 0.61
N HIS A 103 12.63 3.66 1.77
CA HIS A 103 13.99 3.78 2.25
C HIS A 103 14.77 2.48 1.99
N GLU A 104 16.00 2.58 1.50
CA GLU A 104 16.80 1.42 1.12
C GLU A 104 17.20 0.52 2.32
N ASP A 105 17.32 1.10 3.50
CA ASP A 105 17.65 0.39 4.74
C ASP A 105 16.41 -0.14 5.50
N ILE A 106 15.20 0.19 5.06
CA ILE A 106 13.97 -0.29 5.66
C ILE A 106 13.36 -1.38 4.79
N THR A 107 13.55 -2.65 5.18
CA THR A 107 13.05 -3.80 4.42
C THR A 107 11.85 -4.42 5.12
N VAL A 108 10.72 -4.51 4.42
CA VAL A 108 9.43 -4.94 4.98
C VAL A 108 9.16 -6.44 4.85
N ASP A 109 9.98 -7.18 4.13
CA ASP A 109 9.85 -8.63 3.93
C ASP A 109 10.03 -9.42 5.24
N GLY A 110 11.02 -9.05 6.07
CA GLY A 110 11.23 -9.65 7.38
C GLY A 110 10.05 -9.40 8.34
N LEU A 111 9.47 -8.19 8.31
CA LEU A 111 8.29 -7.87 9.09
C LEU A 111 7.08 -8.70 8.63
N ALA A 112 6.85 -8.80 7.33
CA ALA A 112 5.78 -9.64 6.78
C ALA A 112 5.97 -11.11 7.16
N ALA A 113 7.20 -11.64 7.09
CA ALA A 113 7.53 -13.00 7.48
C ALA A 113 7.26 -13.28 8.98
N ALA A 114 7.54 -12.33 9.86
CA ALA A 114 7.22 -12.43 11.29
C ALA A 114 5.72 -12.57 11.56
N PHE A 115 4.88 -12.11 10.64
CA PHE A 115 3.43 -12.26 10.65
C PHE A 115 2.93 -13.46 9.81
N GLY A 116 3.82 -14.36 9.37
CA GLY A 116 3.46 -15.52 8.57
C GLY A 116 3.21 -15.23 7.10
N GLY A 117 3.59 -14.04 6.63
CA GLY A 117 3.51 -13.62 5.24
C GLY A 117 4.87 -13.64 4.52
N GLY A 118 5.04 -12.74 3.55
CA GLY A 118 6.29 -12.62 2.80
C GLY A 118 6.19 -11.60 1.66
N GLY A 119 7.20 -11.58 0.81
CA GLY A 119 7.27 -10.68 -0.34
C GLY A 119 8.70 -10.28 -0.68
N HIS A 120 8.82 -9.10 -1.29
CA HIS A 120 10.11 -8.51 -1.62
C HIS A 120 10.54 -7.48 -0.58
N ARG A 121 11.83 -7.14 -0.53
CA ARG A 121 12.43 -6.20 0.44
C ARG A 121 11.61 -4.93 0.68
N TYR A 122 11.04 -4.35 -0.38
CA TYR A 122 10.32 -3.07 -0.32
C TYR A 122 8.82 -3.20 -0.56
N ALA A 123 8.31 -4.42 -0.76
CA ALA A 123 6.91 -4.70 -1.04
C ALA A 123 6.55 -6.10 -0.56
N ALA A 124 5.93 -6.20 0.59
CA ALA A 124 5.55 -7.46 1.21
C ALA A 124 4.15 -7.38 1.83
N GLY A 125 3.62 -8.49 2.29
CA GLY A 125 2.32 -8.51 2.93
C GLY A 125 2.09 -9.79 3.73
N CYS A 126 1.04 -9.75 4.55
CA CYS A 126 0.60 -10.88 5.37
C CYS A 126 -0.92 -10.87 5.52
N VAL A 127 -1.46 -11.93 6.11
CA VAL A 127 -2.86 -12.02 6.51
C VAL A 127 -2.91 -12.29 8.01
N LEU A 128 -3.72 -11.51 8.72
CA LEU A 128 -3.89 -11.57 10.17
C LEU A 128 -5.32 -11.93 10.53
N GLU A 129 -5.51 -12.40 11.76
CA GLU A 129 -6.83 -12.66 12.32
C GLU A 129 -7.50 -11.35 12.75
N PRO A 130 -8.85 -11.29 12.71
CA PRO A 130 -9.62 -10.14 13.18
C PRO A 130 -9.47 -9.97 14.72
N PRO A 131 -9.84 -8.79 15.28
CA PRO A 131 -10.39 -7.62 14.57
C PRO A 131 -9.31 -6.71 13.95
N ILE A 132 -9.72 -5.84 13.03
CA ILE A 132 -8.81 -4.92 12.33
C ILE A 132 -8.01 -4.02 13.30
N ALA A 133 -8.59 -3.60 14.41
CA ALA A 133 -7.91 -2.78 15.43
C ALA A 133 -6.71 -3.52 16.07
N ASP A 134 -6.80 -4.83 16.29
CA ASP A 134 -5.71 -5.64 16.82
C ASP A 134 -4.60 -5.84 15.78
N ALA A 135 -4.99 -6.08 14.54
CA ALA A 135 -4.07 -6.15 13.41
C ALA A 135 -3.30 -4.82 13.24
N GLU A 136 -4.02 -3.69 13.25
CA GLU A 136 -3.43 -2.34 13.19
C GLU A 136 -2.40 -2.12 14.28
N ARG A 137 -2.76 -2.37 15.55
CA ARG A 137 -1.84 -2.19 16.68
C ARG A 137 -0.55 -2.99 16.53
N ARG A 138 -0.67 -4.27 16.13
CA ARG A 138 0.50 -5.17 15.94
C ARG A 138 1.37 -4.72 14.77
N VAL A 139 0.75 -4.34 13.66
CA VAL A 139 1.43 -3.84 12.45
C VAL A 139 2.20 -2.56 12.76
N LEU A 140 1.56 -1.61 13.45
CA LEU A 140 2.20 -0.34 13.79
C LEU A 140 3.35 -0.51 14.78
N ALA A 141 3.24 -1.43 15.74
CA ALA A 141 4.35 -1.76 16.63
C ALA A 141 5.55 -2.29 15.83
N GLY A 142 5.33 -3.26 14.93
CA GLY A 142 6.40 -3.81 14.11
C GLY A 142 7.02 -2.79 13.13
N LEU A 143 6.22 -1.89 12.56
CA LEU A 143 6.72 -0.81 11.71
C LEU A 143 7.56 0.21 12.50
N LYS A 144 7.12 0.56 13.73
CA LYS A 144 7.89 1.45 14.62
C LYS A 144 9.26 0.86 14.97
N ASP A 145 9.30 -0.40 15.35
CA ASP A 145 10.54 -1.11 15.65
C ASP A 145 11.46 -1.15 14.40
N LEU A 146 10.88 -1.45 13.24
CA LEU A 146 11.63 -1.50 11.97
C LEU A 146 12.26 -0.15 11.61
N VAL A 147 11.48 0.93 11.67
CA VAL A 147 11.94 2.29 11.31
C VAL A 147 12.94 2.82 12.35
N SER A 148 12.73 2.56 13.64
CA SER A 148 13.63 3.02 14.71
C SER A 148 14.99 2.34 14.68
N ASN A 149 15.08 1.11 14.14
CA ASN A 149 16.33 0.37 14.02
C ASN A 149 17.06 0.63 12.69
N ALA A 150 16.48 1.39 11.78
CA ALA A 150 17.14 1.77 10.54
C ALA A 150 18.23 2.84 10.81
N PRO A 151 19.35 2.81 10.07
CA PRO A 151 20.35 3.87 10.16
C PRO A 151 19.73 5.25 9.96
N SER A 152 20.18 6.23 10.74
CA SER A 152 19.78 7.62 10.54
C SER A 152 20.36 8.14 9.23
N ASP A 153 19.57 8.86 8.45
CA ASP A 153 20.06 9.63 7.31
C ASP A 153 21.00 10.73 7.87
N GLU A 154 22.33 10.55 7.72
CA GLU A 154 23.32 11.62 7.93
C GLU A 154 23.48 12.49 6.69
#